data_1dca8c5cf0743caae083dc99b51122ea
#
_entry.id   1dca8c5cf0743caae083dc99b51122ea
#
_cell.length_a   1.000
_cell.length_b   1.000
_cell.length_c   1.000
_cell.angle_alpha   90.00
_cell.angle_beta   90.00
_cell.angle_gamma   90.00
#
_symmetry.space_group_name_H-M   'P 1'
#
loop_
_entity.id
_entity.type
_entity.pdbx_description
1 polymer ?
#
loop_
_entity_poly.entity_id
_entity_poly.type
_entity_poly.pdbx_seq_one_letter_code
_entity_poly.pdbx_strand_id
1 'polypeptide(L)'
;AIEPRLSLQWFVKVDELARMSGDAVRSGDTEIHPESLSKRYFDWVDNMHDWTISRQLWWGHRIPIWYGPEDENGERDVVCVGPDEQPPAGYEQDPDVLDTWFSSALWPFSTMGWPEKTPELEKFFPTTVLVTAYDILFFWVARMMMFGTFAGQETPEVLGKGADGRPQIPFEHLYLHGLVRDEKGRKMSKSLG
;
A
#
# COMPACT_ATOMS: atom_id res chain seq x y z
N ALA A 1 -34.22 5.20 6.39
CA ALA A 1 -33.61 3.87 6.34
C ALA A 1 -32.31 3.95 5.54
N ILE A 2 -31.29 3.18 5.93
CA ILE A 2 -30.03 3.05 5.17
C ILE A 2 -30.14 1.76 4.37
N GLU A 3 -29.96 1.86 3.06
CA GLU A 3 -30.01 0.70 2.16
C GLU A 3 -28.65 0.49 1.51
N PRO A 4 -28.14 -0.77 1.42
CA PRO A 4 -26.95 -1.08 0.66
C PRO A 4 -27.17 -0.79 -0.82
N ARG A 5 -26.20 -0.09 -1.44
CA ARG A 5 -26.28 0.27 -2.87
C ARG A 5 -24.95 -0.07 -3.55
N LEU A 6 -25.02 -0.63 -4.74
CA LEU A 6 -23.86 -0.78 -5.60
C LEU A 6 -23.46 0.58 -6.18
N SER A 7 -22.18 0.87 -6.18
CA SER A 7 -21.58 2.04 -6.83
C SER A 7 -20.26 1.65 -7.49
N LEU A 8 -19.86 2.42 -8.50
CA LEU A 8 -18.54 2.27 -9.09
C LEU A 8 -17.48 2.61 -8.05
N GLN A 9 -16.45 1.77 -7.98
CA GLN A 9 -15.33 1.93 -7.06
C GLN A 9 -14.04 1.53 -7.77
N TRP A 10 -12.93 2.10 -7.32
CA TRP A 10 -11.61 1.68 -7.72
C TRP A 10 -11.11 0.55 -6.85
N PHE A 11 -10.55 -0.47 -7.51
CA PHE A 11 -9.99 -1.65 -6.85
C PHE A 11 -8.55 -1.88 -7.29
N VAL A 12 -7.73 -2.36 -6.37
CA VAL A 12 -6.44 -2.98 -6.68
C VAL A 12 -6.64 -4.48 -6.77
N LYS A 13 -6.24 -5.09 -7.89
CA LYS A 13 -6.11 -6.55 -8.00
C LYS A 13 -4.92 -6.99 -7.16
N VAL A 14 -5.19 -7.75 -6.13
CA VAL A 14 -4.18 -8.03 -5.12
C VAL A 14 -3.48 -9.36 -5.25
N ASP A 15 -3.99 -10.30 -6.06
CA ASP A 15 -3.50 -11.69 -6.13
C ASP A 15 -1.97 -11.77 -6.31
N GLU A 16 -1.42 -11.06 -7.30
CA GLU A 16 0.01 -11.09 -7.59
C GLU A 16 0.81 -10.34 -6.50
N LEU A 17 0.33 -9.17 -6.08
CA LEU A 17 0.97 -8.37 -5.04
C LEU A 17 1.03 -9.12 -3.70
N ALA A 18 -0.08 -9.75 -3.32
CA ALA A 18 -0.17 -10.56 -2.10
C ALA A 18 0.77 -11.77 -2.19
N ARG A 19 0.78 -12.48 -3.32
CA ARG A 19 1.70 -13.60 -3.57
C ARG A 19 3.15 -13.17 -3.42
N MET A 20 3.57 -12.09 -4.09
CA MET A 20 4.95 -11.59 -4.02
C MET A 20 5.36 -11.23 -2.58
N SER A 21 4.50 -10.56 -1.84
CA SER A 21 4.76 -10.20 -0.44
C SER A 21 4.79 -11.43 0.47
N GLY A 22 3.95 -12.43 0.22
CA GLY A 22 3.97 -13.71 0.92
C GLY A 22 5.23 -14.51 0.64
N ASP A 23 5.67 -14.54 -0.61
CA ASP A 23 6.87 -15.26 -1.04
C ASP A 23 8.14 -14.66 -0.41
N ALA A 24 8.22 -13.34 -0.24
CA ALA A 24 9.34 -12.69 0.44
C ALA A 24 9.49 -13.15 1.91
N VAL A 25 8.37 -13.41 2.59
CA VAL A 25 8.41 -13.96 3.95
C VAL A 25 8.67 -15.47 3.96
N ARG A 26 8.13 -16.23 2.99
CA ARG A 26 8.36 -17.68 2.89
C ARG A 26 9.81 -18.03 2.55
N SER A 27 10.45 -17.20 1.72
CA SER A 27 11.87 -17.39 1.37
C SER A 27 12.83 -16.98 2.48
N GLY A 28 12.36 -16.25 3.49
CA GLY A 28 13.19 -15.71 4.55
C GLY A 28 13.89 -14.38 4.18
N ASP A 29 13.52 -13.79 3.03
CA ASP A 29 14.03 -12.46 2.65
C ASP A 29 13.47 -11.36 3.60
N THR A 30 12.30 -11.62 4.19
CA THR A 30 11.71 -10.83 5.28
C THR A 30 11.37 -11.76 6.45
N GLU A 31 11.86 -11.44 7.64
CA GLU A 31 11.57 -12.20 8.86
C GLU A 31 10.54 -11.47 9.74
N ILE A 32 9.53 -12.21 10.24
CA ILE A 32 8.51 -11.68 11.15
C ILE A 32 8.83 -12.11 12.59
N HIS A 33 8.92 -11.13 13.50
CA HIS A 33 9.17 -11.34 14.93
C HIS A 33 7.98 -10.81 15.77
N PRO A 34 7.38 -11.65 16.65
CA PRO A 34 7.69 -13.07 16.85
C PRO A 34 7.20 -13.95 15.70
N GLU A 35 7.90 -15.04 15.42
CA GLU A 35 7.59 -15.97 14.32
C GLU A 35 6.14 -16.49 14.36
N SER A 36 5.55 -16.59 15.56
CA SER A 36 4.15 -17.01 15.74
C SER A 36 3.13 -16.15 14.99
N LEU A 37 3.48 -14.93 14.59
CA LEU A 37 2.64 -14.05 13.79
C LEU A 37 2.76 -14.30 12.28
N SER A 38 3.76 -15.05 11.82
CA SER A 38 3.93 -15.38 10.40
C SER A 38 2.75 -16.18 9.86
N LYS A 39 2.19 -17.10 10.66
CA LYS A 39 0.98 -17.82 10.26
C LYS A 39 -0.18 -16.89 9.97
N ARG A 40 -0.41 -15.88 10.82
CA ARG A 40 -1.50 -14.90 10.60
C ARG A 40 -1.24 -14.06 9.34
N TYR A 41 0.02 -13.72 9.07
CA TYR A 41 0.39 -13.02 7.86
C TYR A 41 0.05 -13.84 6.62
N PHE A 42 0.43 -15.13 6.57
CA PHE A 42 0.10 -16.02 5.47
C PHE A 42 -1.41 -16.25 5.31
N ASP A 43 -2.11 -16.52 6.41
CA ASP A 43 -3.57 -16.69 6.38
C ASP A 43 -4.27 -15.47 5.74
N TRP A 44 -3.71 -14.28 5.90
CA TRP A 44 -4.27 -13.06 5.33
C TRP A 44 -3.85 -12.84 3.86
N VAL A 45 -2.57 -12.92 3.53
CA VAL A 45 -2.10 -12.68 2.15
C VAL A 45 -2.60 -13.74 1.16
N ASP A 46 -2.76 -14.98 1.62
CA ASP A 46 -3.23 -16.09 0.78
C ASP A 46 -4.76 -16.04 0.53
N ASN A 47 -5.50 -15.29 1.33
CA ASN A 47 -6.96 -15.15 1.23
C ASN A 47 -7.41 -13.71 1.04
N MET A 48 -6.52 -12.82 0.65
CA MET A 48 -6.86 -11.43 0.41
C MET A 48 -7.75 -11.29 -0.82
N HIS A 49 -8.82 -10.51 -0.68
CA HIS A 49 -9.68 -10.11 -1.79
C HIS A 49 -9.24 -8.77 -2.37
N ASP A 50 -9.68 -8.50 -3.61
CA ASP A 50 -9.44 -7.21 -4.26
C ASP A 50 -9.80 -6.06 -3.31
N TRP A 51 -8.88 -5.11 -3.24
CA TRP A 51 -8.96 -4.03 -2.27
C TRP A 51 -9.57 -2.78 -2.88
N THR A 52 -10.74 -2.36 -2.37
CA THR A 52 -11.36 -1.09 -2.74
C THR A 52 -10.54 0.07 -2.18
N ILE A 53 -10.03 0.92 -3.06
CA ILE A 53 -9.12 2.03 -2.70
C ILE A 53 -9.77 3.41 -2.77
N SER A 54 -10.94 3.55 -3.38
CA SER A 54 -11.69 4.81 -3.45
C SER A 54 -12.47 5.09 -2.17
N ARG A 55 -12.48 6.36 -1.74
CA ARG A 55 -13.22 6.85 -0.57
C ARG A 55 -13.96 8.12 -0.94
N GLN A 56 -15.22 8.23 -0.50
CA GLN A 56 -16.09 9.39 -0.71
C GLN A 56 -15.92 10.35 0.47
N LEU A 57 -14.76 11.01 0.53
CA LEU A 57 -14.38 11.95 1.59
C LEU A 57 -14.06 13.32 1.00
N TRP A 58 -14.27 14.37 1.77
CA TRP A 58 -13.97 15.74 1.34
C TRP A 58 -12.47 16.07 1.36
N TRP A 59 -11.69 15.30 2.13
CA TRP A 59 -10.27 15.54 2.30
C TRP A 59 -9.47 14.24 2.07
N GLY A 60 -8.39 14.33 1.31
CA GLY A 60 -7.49 13.24 1.02
C GLY A 60 -6.74 13.45 -0.29
N HIS A 61 -5.98 12.44 -0.70
CA HIS A 61 -5.31 12.40 -1.99
C HIS A 61 -6.32 12.00 -3.06
N ARG A 62 -6.69 12.93 -3.93
CA ARG A 62 -7.60 12.62 -5.04
C ARG A 62 -7.01 11.58 -5.98
N ILE A 63 -7.86 10.69 -6.46
CA ILE A 63 -7.47 9.69 -7.45
C ILE A 63 -7.01 10.43 -8.72
N PRO A 64 -5.80 10.16 -9.26
CA PRO A 64 -5.20 10.90 -10.38
C PRO A 64 -5.78 10.48 -11.74
N ILE A 65 -7.05 10.13 -11.75
CA ILE A 65 -7.78 9.69 -12.95
C ILE A 65 -8.72 10.81 -13.40
N TRP A 66 -8.77 11.00 -14.71
CA TRP A 66 -9.58 12.01 -15.34
C TRP A 66 -10.43 11.38 -16.43
N TYR A 67 -11.67 11.79 -16.52
CA TYR A 67 -12.66 11.30 -17.45
C TYR A 67 -12.95 12.35 -18.51
N GLY A 68 -12.84 11.97 -19.78
CA GLY A 68 -13.24 12.78 -20.92
C GLY A 68 -14.75 12.96 -21.00
N PRO A 69 -15.23 13.80 -21.92
CA PRO A 69 -16.64 13.87 -22.26
C PRO A 69 -17.14 12.51 -22.76
N GLU A 70 -18.44 12.26 -22.59
CA GLU A 70 -19.09 11.06 -23.13
C GLU A 70 -19.11 11.11 -24.65
N ASP A 71 -18.78 10.00 -25.29
CA ASP A 71 -18.90 9.79 -26.72
C ASP A 71 -20.35 9.46 -27.13
N GLU A 72 -20.56 9.17 -28.42
CA GLU A 72 -21.89 8.83 -28.98
C GLU A 72 -22.46 7.52 -28.41
N ASN A 73 -21.64 6.67 -27.78
CA ASN A 73 -22.04 5.40 -27.15
C ASN A 73 -22.23 5.57 -25.63
N GLY A 74 -21.97 6.75 -25.08
CA GLY A 74 -21.99 7.01 -23.64
C GLY A 74 -20.72 6.54 -22.92
N GLU A 75 -19.64 6.25 -23.65
CA GLU A 75 -18.35 5.88 -23.10
C GLU A 75 -17.48 7.12 -22.86
N ARG A 76 -16.66 7.09 -21.84
CA ARG A 76 -15.74 8.18 -21.50
C ARG A 76 -14.30 7.68 -21.61
N ASP A 77 -13.46 8.45 -22.24
CA ASP A 77 -12.03 8.23 -22.20
C ASP A 77 -11.49 8.43 -20.78
N VAL A 78 -10.50 7.62 -20.40
CA VAL A 78 -9.98 7.59 -19.03
C VAL A 78 -8.46 7.72 -19.07
N VAL A 79 -7.93 8.76 -18.44
CA VAL A 79 -6.48 8.99 -18.40
C VAL A 79 -6.00 9.14 -16.96
N CYS A 80 -4.80 8.62 -16.68
CA CYS A 80 -4.06 8.90 -15.47
C CYS A 80 -3.13 10.07 -15.73
N VAL A 81 -3.19 11.10 -14.88
CA VAL A 81 -2.40 12.33 -15.04
C VAL A 81 -1.40 12.43 -13.89
N GLY A 82 -0.13 12.53 -14.23
CA GLY A 82 0.96 12.69 -13.27
C GLY A 82 0.96 14.07 -12.60
N PRO A 83 1.76 14.25 -11.53
CA PRO A 83 1.73 15.47 -10.72
C PRO A 83 2.15 16.73 -11.49
N ASP A 84 3.02 16.59 -12.49
CA ASP A 84 3.55 17.68 -13.31
C ASP A 84 2.86 17.80 -14.67
N GLU A 85 1.83 16.99 -14.91
CA GLU A 85 1.11 16.94 -16.17
C GLU A 85 -0.21 17.72 -16.06
N GLN A 86 -0.69 18.21 -17.20
CA GLN A 86 -1.99 18.82 -17.31
C GLN A 86 -2.98 17.85 -17.95
N PRO A 87 -4.18 17.69 -17.38
CA PRO A 87 -5.19 16.86 -18.00
C PRO A 87 -5.62 17.46 -19.35
N PRO A 88 -6.10 16.64 -20.29
CA PRO A 88 -6.66 17.14 -21.54
C PRO A 88 -7.84 18.09 -21.28
N ALA A 89 -8.04 19.05 -22.18
CA ALA A 89 -9.11 20.03 -22.03
C ALA A 89 -10.50 19.36 -22.01
N GLY A 90 -11.35 19.76 -21.07
CA GLY A 90 -12.69 19.21 -20.93
C GLY A 90 -12.80 17.93 -20.12
N TYR A 91 -11.68 17.43 -19.56
CA TYR A 91 -11.70 16.27 -18.66
C TYR A 91 -12.01 16.68 -17.22
N GLU A 92 -12.71 15.82 -16.51
CA GLU A 92 -13.07 15.98 -15.10
C GLU A 92 -12.34 14.94 -14.25
N GLN A 93 -11.72 15.40 -13.16
CA GLN A 93 -11.03 14.49 -12.23
C GLN A 93 -12.03 13.66 -11.43
N ASP A 94 -11.67 12.39 -11.19
CA ASP A 94 -12.41 11.52 -10.27
C ASP A 94 -12.69 12.24 -8.94
N PRO A 95 -13.94 12.25 -8.45
CA PRO A 95 -14.30 12.96 -7.21
C PRO A 95 -13.77 12.26 -5.95
N ASP A 96 -13.45 10.98 -6.03
CA ASP A 96 -13.04 10.18 -4.89
C ASP A 96 -11.57 10.44 -4.51
N VAL A 97 -11.26 10.13 -3.26
CA VAL A 97 -9.90 10.16 -2.73
C VAL A 97 -9.41 8.73 -2.46
N LEU A 98 -8.09 8.57 -2.43
CA LEU A 98 -7.47 7.29 -2.10
C LEU A 98 -7.65 6.94 -0.63
N ASP A 99 -7.81 5.67 -0.34
CA ASP A 99 -7.69 5.11 1.01
C ASP A 99 -6.37 5.54 1.65
N THR A 100 -6.41 5.96 2.90
CA THR A 100 -5.22 6.33 3.68
C THR A 100 -4.14 5.26 3.65
N TRP A 101 -4.54 3.98 3.67
CA TRP A 101 -3.60 2.86 3.63
C TRP A 101 -2.91 2.69 2.28
N PHE A 102 -3.47 3.23 1.20
CA PHE A 102 -2.82 3.28 -0.10
C PHE A 102 -1.60 4.21 -0.05
N SER A 103 -1.80 5.45 0.39
CA SER A 103 -0.71 6.43 0.51
C SER A 103 0.34 5.99 1.52
N SER A 104 -0.08 5.45 2.68
CA SER A 104 0.85 4.99 3.71
C SER A 104 1.63 3.73 3.33
N ALA A 105 1.15 2.95 2.36
CA ALA A 105 1.89 1.81 1.82
C ALA A 105 3.11 2.24 1.00
N LEU A 106 3.16 3.46 0.50
CA LEU A 106 4.30 4.02 -0.23
C LEU A 106 5.43 4.49 0.69
N TRP A 107 5.19 4.59 1.99
CA TRP A 107 6.10 5.20 2.96
C TRP A 107 7.55 4.68 2.91
N PRO A 108 7.84 3.37 2.75
CA PRO A 108 9.21 2.84 2.80
C PRO A 108 10.15 3.38 1.73
N PHE A 109 9.61 3.96 0.67
CA PHE A 109 10.39 4.46 -0.46
C PHE A 109 10.00 5.89 -0.89
N SER A 110 8.72 6.29 -0.80
CA SER A 110 8.29 7.62 -1.24
C SER A 110 8.87 8.75 -0.39
N THR A 111 9.05 8.54 0.91
CA THR A 111 9.64 9.54 1.82
C THR A 111 11.14 9.78 1.58
N MET A 112 11.76 8.89 0.84
CA MET A 112 13.18 9.00 0.45
C MET A 112 13.36 9.48 -0.99
N GLY A 113 12.28 9.95 -1.63
CA GLY A 113 12.33 10.63 -2.91
C GLY A 113 11.93 9.79 -4.13
N TRP A 114 11.50 8.52 -3.96
CA TRP A 114 10.94 7.77 -5.08
C TRP A 114 9.78 8.56 -5.75
N PRO A 115 9.67 8.61 -7.09
CA PRO A 115 10.35 7.74 -8.07
C PRO A 115 11.74 8.19 -8.53
N GLU A 116 12.26 9.27 -7.99
CA GLU A 116 13.60 9.73 -8.35
C GLU A 116 14.68 8.87 -7.68
N LYS A 117 15.83 8.71 -8.36
CA LYS A 117 17.00 8.05 -7.77
C LYS A 117 17.73 9.03 -6.85
N THR A 118 17.63 8.81 -5.55
CA THR A 118 18.22 9.67 -4.54
C THR A 118 19.30 8.96 -3.72
N PRO A 119 20.26 9.69 -3.13
CA PRO A 119 21.24 9.12 -2.20
C PRO A 119 20.59 8.46 -0.97
N GLU A 120 19.44 8.97 -0.53
CA GLU A 120 18.67 8.43 0.59
C GLU A 120 18.10 7.04 0.26
N LEU A 121 17.52 6.86 -0.92
CA LEU A 121 17.05 5.55 -1.38
C LEU A 121 18.20 4.56 -1.52
N GLU A 122 19.31 4.97 -2.13
CA GLU A 122 20.49 4.12 -2.31
C GLU A 122 21.06 3.64 -0.98
N LYS A 123 20.97 4.49 0.06
CA LYS A 123 21.56 4.21 1.38
C LYS A 123 20.61 3.47 2.33
N PHE A 124 19.31 3.77 2.30
CA PHE A 124 18.37 3.38 3.34
C PHE A 124 17.26 2.44 2.86
N PHE A 125 17.17 2.16 1.57
CA PHE A 125 16.27 1.14 1.04
C PHE A 125 17.08 -0.10 0.59
N PRO A 126 16.70 -1.32 1.00
CA PRO A 126 15.61 -1.65 1.93
C PRO A 126 15.87 -1.20 3.36
N THR A 127 14.79 -1.03 4.12
CA THR A 127 14.86 -0.75 5.55
C THR A 127 15.15 -2.04 6.31
N THR A 128 16.19 -2.05 7.14
CA THR A 128 16.58 -3.26 7.88
C THR A 128 15.50 -3.70 8.87
N VAL A 129 14.92 -2.77 9.64
CA VAL A 129 13.95 -3.09 10.70
C VAL A 129 12.75 -2.15 10.67
N LEU A 130 11.55 -2.74 10.60
CA LEU A 130 10.30 -2.06 10.90
C LEU A 130 9.77 -2.53 12.25
N VAL A 131 9.43 -1.59 13.14
CA VAL A 131 8.79 -1.88 14.43
C VAL A 131 7.40 -1.28 14.45
N THR A 132 6.38 -2.10 14.69
CA THR A 132 4.99 -1.64 14.81
C THR A 132 4.14 -2.58 15.67
N ALA A 133 2.94 -2.16 16.04
CA ALA A 133 2.00 -3.02 16.73
C ALA A 133 1.37 -4.05 15.77
N TYR A 134 1.10 -5.24 16.28
CA TYR A 134 0.56 -6.35 15.47
C TYR A 134 -0.83 -6.06 14.88
N ASP A 135 -1.58 -5.10 15.42
CA ASP A 135 -2.96 -4.81 14.99
C ASP A 135 -3.04 -4.11 13.63
N ILE A 136 -1.93 -3.51 13.18
CA ILE A 136 -1.84 -2.93 11.83
C ILE A 136 -0.98 -3.75 10.87
N LEU A 137 -0.71 -5.01 11.20
CA LEU A 137 0.03 -5.94 10.34
C LEU A 137 -0.59 -6.02 8.94
N PHE A 138 -1.91 -6.12 8.86
CA PHE A 138 -2.62 -6.28 7.59
C PHE A 138 -2.93 -4.95 6.90
N PHE A 139 -3.22 -3.92 7.70
CA PHE A 139 -3.58 -2.62 7.14
C PHE A 139 -2.37 -1.85 6.61
N TRP A 140 -1.23 -1.96 7.27
CA TRP A 140 -0.05 -1.19 6.93
C TRP A 140 1.11 -2.06 6.45
N VAL A 141 1.56 -3.00 7.26
CA VAL A 141 2.78 -3.76 6.97
C VAL A 141 2.64 -4.58 5.69
N ALA A 142 1.60 -5.39 5.57
CA ALA A 142 1.38 -6.21 4.38
C ALA A 142 1.23 -5.36 3.11
N ARG A 143 0.55 -4.20 3.21
CA ARG A 143 0.42 -3.28 2.07
C ARG A 143 1.74 -2.61 1.69
N MET A 144 2.56 -2.21 2.66
CA MET A 144 3.92 -1.74 2.38
C MET A 144 4.78 -2.82 1.71
N MET A 145 4.66 -4.08 2.17
CA MET A 145 5.34 -5.22 1.55
C MET A 145 4.89 -5.42 0.10
N MET A 146 3.58 -5.38 -0.16
CA MET A 146 3.02 -5.49 -1.51
C MET A 146 3.54 -4.38 -2.43
N PHE A 147 3.40 -3.12 -2.00
CA PHE A 147 3.77 -1.96 -2.82
C PHE A 147 5.27 -1.81 -2.97
N GLY A 148 6.05 -2.04 -1.92
CA GLY A 148 7.50 -1.95 -1.98
C GLY A 148 8.12 -3.04 -2.85
N THR A 149 7.60 -4.27 -2.79
CA THR A 149 8.05 -5.36 -3.66
C THR A 149 7.68 -5.09 -5.12
N PHE A 150 6.46 -4.59 -5.38
CA PHE A 150 6.04 -4.19 -6.72
C PHE A 150 6.90 -3.04 -7.26
N ALA A 151 7.09 -1.98 -6.50
CA ALA A 151 7.92 -0.85 -6.91
C ALA A 151 9.37 -1.28 -7.17
N GLY A 152 9.94 -2.19 -6.36
CA GLY A 152 11.26 -2.76 -6.59
C GLY A 152 11.36 -3.56 -7.90
N GLN A 153 10.27 -4.23 -8.29
CA GLN A 153 10.18 -4.95 -9.56
C GLN A 153 10.05 -4.00 -10.75
N GLU A 154 9.22 -2.98 -10.64
CA GLU A 154 8.92 -2.04 -11.73
C GLU A 154 10.01 -0.98 -11.93
N THR A 155 10.72 -0.61 -10.85
CA THR A 155 11.77 0.44 -10.89
C THR A 155 13.11 -0.03 -10.30
N PRO A 156 13.69 -1.15 -10.78
CA PRO A 156 14.92 -1.71 -10.23
C PRO A 156 16.14 -0.81 -10.43
N GLU A 157 16.09 0.12 -11.37
CA GLU A 157 17.13 1.14 -11.59
C GLU A 157 17.13 2.23 -10.52
N VAL A 158 15.98 2.40 -9.83
CA VAL A 158 15.80 3.36 -8.73
C VAL A 158 15.99 2.70 -7.37
N LEU A 159 15.26 1.60 -7.12
CA LEU A 159 15.24 0.91 -5.82
C LEU A 159 16.34 -0.15 -5.66
N GLY A 160 17.05 -0.47 -6.75
CA GLY A 160 18.16 -1.42 -6.72
C GLY A 160 17.71 -2.89 -6.79
N LYS A 161 18.73 -3.77 -6.71
CA LYS A 161 18.55 -5.22 -6.68
C LYS A 161 19.35 -5.81 -5.54
N GLY A 162 18.87 -6.90 -4.98
CA GLY A 162 19.61 -7.71 -4.01
C GLY A 162 20.87 -8.32 -4.62
N ALA A 163 21.72 -8.89 -3.78
CA ALA A 163 22.96 -9.56 -4.20
C ALA A 163 22.71 -10.75 -5.14
N ASP A 164 21.53 -11.33 -5.09
CA ASP A 164 21.08 -12.42 -5.96
C ASP A 164 20.44 -11.94 -7.29
N GLY A 165 20.41 -10.62 -7.53
CA GLY A 165 19.85 -10.00 -8.73
C GLY A 165 18.33 -9.85 -8.70
N ARG A 166 17.63 -10.31 -7.63
CA ARG A 166 16.20 -10.10 -7.48
C ARG A 166 15.86 -8.66 -7.11
N PRO A 167 14.64 -8.18 -7.41
CA PRO A 167 14.18 -6.89 -6.91
C PRO A 167 14.32 -6.78 -5.39
N GLN A 168 14.61 -5.58 -4.90
CA GLN A 168 14.64 -5.30 -3.46
C GLN A 168 13.25 -5.42 -2.86
N ILE A 169 13.22 -5.87 -1.61
CA ILE A 169 12.03 -5.90 -0.76
C ILE A 169 12.12 -4.77 0.27
N PRO A 170 10.99 -4.25 0.79
CA PRO A 170 11.04 -3.05 1.63
C PRO A 170 11.65 -3.25 3.01
N PHE A 171 11.58 -4.45 3.59
CA PHE A 171 12.02 -4.73 4.97
C PHE A 171 12.71 -6.07 5.09
N GLU A 172 13.82 -6.12 5.86
CA GLU A 172 14.48 -7.37 6.23
C GLU A 172 13.82 -8.00 7.47
N HIS A 173 13.48 -7.18 8.49
CA HIS A 173 12.88 -7.64 9.74
C HIS A 173 11.64 -6.83 10.13
N LEU A 174 10.56 -7.53 10.48
CA LEU A 174 9.31 -6.98 10.97
C LEU A 174 9.13 -7.33 12.45
N TYR A 175 9.34 -6.37 13.36
CA TYR A 175 9.13 -6.55 14.79
C TYR A 175 7.74 -6.07 15.20
N LEU A 176 6.89 -7.02 15.62
CA LEU A 176 5.50 -6.77 15.94
C LEU A 176 5.28 -6.82 17.47
N HIS A 177 5.12 -5.66 18.07
CA HIS A 177 4.91 -5.55 19.51
C HIS A 177 3.43 -5.66 19.91
N GLY A 178 3.19 -5.91 21.20
CA GLY A 178 1.84 -5.91 21.79
C GLY A 178 1.25 -4.51 21.91
N LEU A 179 -0.06 -4.46 22.17
CA LEU A 179 -0.77 -3.20 22.39
C LEU A 179 -0.64 -2.75 23.86
N VAL A 180 -0.53 -1.45 24.05
CA VAL A 180 -0.61 -0.85 25.40
C VAL A 180 -1.99 -1.10 25.99
N ARG A 181 -2.02 -1.54 27.24
CA ARG A 181 -3.24 -1.89 27.96
C ARG A 181 -3.33 -1.10 29.28
N ASP A 182 -4.55 -0.88 29.72
CA ASP A 182 -4.81 -0.30 31.03
C ASP A 182 -4.55 -1.32 32.16
N GLU A 183 -4.69 -0.89 33.41
CA GLU A 183 -4.53 -1.72 34.60
C GLU A 183 -5.46 -2.95 34.65
N LYS A 184 -6.58 -2.90 33.92
CA LYS A 184 -7.57 -3.99 33.79
C LYS A 184 -7.32 -4.87 32.55
N GLY A 185 -6.21 -4.66 31.83
CA GLY A 185 -5.85 -5.40 30.65
C GLY A 185 -6.62 -5.02 29.39
N ARG A 186 -7.40 -3.94 29.35
CA ARG A 186 -8.14 -3.48 28.19
C ARG A 186 -7.23 -2.67 27.26
N LYS A 187 -7.41 -2.82 25.95
CA LYS A 187 -6.68 -2.02 24.95
C LYS A 187 -6.96 -0.53 25.22
N MET A 188 -5.91 0.27 25.34
CA MET A 188 -6.06 1.72 25.41
C MET A 188 -6.54 2.29 24.08
N SER A 189 -7.44 3.28 24.15
CA SER A 189 -7.96 3.99 22.98
C SER A 189 -8.17 5.46 23.33
N LYS A 190 -8.32 6.30 22.28
CA LYS A 190 -8.56 7.74 22.47
C LYS A 190 -9.81 8.07 23.30
N SER A 191 -10.76 7.14 23.37
CA SER A 191 -12.01 7.29 24.12
C SER A 191 -11.96 6.73 25.54
N LEU A 192 -10.91 5.97 25.88
CA LEU A 192 -10.76 5.32 27.19
C LEU A 192 -9.53 5.81 27.95
N GLY A 193 -8.78 6.75 27.40
CA GLY A 193 -7.55 7.23 27.99
C GLY A 193 -6.78 8.04 28.06
#